data_525002a4bbadeded91d7feb4c8484b6d
#
_entry.id   525002a4bbadeded91d7feb4c8484b6d
#
_cell.length_a   1.000
_cell.length_b   1.000
_cell.length_c   1.000
_cell.angle_alpha   90.00
_cell.angle_beta   90.00
_cell.angle_gamma   90.00
#
_symmetry.space_group_name_H-M   'P 1'
#
loop_
_entity.id
_entity.type
_entity.pdbx_description
1 polymer ?
#
loop_
_entity_poly.entity_id
_entity_poly.type
_entity_poly.pdbx_seq_one_letter_code
_entity_poly.pdbx_strand_id
1 'polypeptide(L)'
;CERVFNNKGTNGIKGKNIYEYKYSLLFDREMVNPLDVVKHNVKVGIPRILNMYEEYPFWNALLRAAGLGVILSSDSTFSQYEGALNTVMSDNICFPAKLAHSHLKELNENPKVDRILMPYVVYEHNDDPKNTLNSFNCPVVSGYSDVIKSVINLKKPIDTPVINFAQPKALEKQITDYLKQLGVSKKTARKALREALYAQAVYAAEIKKQGCGKPNCIYPKSYEAVSNTDFKKSGYGTPEG
;
A
#
# COMPACT_ATOMS: atom_id res chain seq x y z
N CYS A 1 26.91 -1.39 -10.75
CA CYS A 1 28.08 -2.12 -11.29
C CYS A 1 27.62 -3.49 -11.78
N GLU A 2 27.58 -3.70 -13.09
CA GLU A 2 27.16 -4.97 -13.75
C GLU A 2 27.98 -6.19 -13.28
N ARG A 3 29.20 -6.00 -12.82
CA ARG A 3 30.05 -7.10 -12.28
C ARG A 3 29.47 -7.80 -11.06
N VAL A 4 28.63 -7.13 -10.28
CA VAL A 4 28.01 -7.74 -9.09
C VAL A 4 26.86 -8.69 -9.49
N PHE A 5 26.22 -8.43 -10.63
CA PHE A 5 25.10 -9.23 -11.12
C PHE A 5 25.53 -10.34 -12.11
N ASN A 6 26.69 -10.19 -12.74
CA ASN A 6 27.26 -11.15 -13.69
C ASN A 6 28.54 -11.77 -13.13
N ASN A 7 28.49 -12.47 -12.01
CA ASN A 7 29.59 -13.32 -11.56
C ASN A 7 29.76 -14.50 -12.56
N LYS A 8 30.42 -14.21 -13.69
CA LYS A 8 30.93 -15.26 -14.59
C LYS A 8 31.96 -16.07 -13.80
N GLY A 9 31.58 -17.24 -13.35
CA GLY A 9 32.54 -18.20 -12.73
C GLY A 9 32.15 -18.78 -11.39
N THR A 10 31.07 -18.31 -10.76
CA THR A 10 30.50 -19.02 -9.63
C THR A 10 29.31 -19.85 -10.08
N ASN A 11 29.39 -21.18 -10.00
CA ASN A 11 28.21 -22.06 -9.95
C ASN A 11 27.39 -21.77 -8.68
N GLY A 12 27.32 -20.49 -8.27
CA GLY A 12 26.64 -20.02 -7.09
C GLY A 12 25.13 -20.14 -7.30
N ILE A 13 24.47 -20.69 -6.31
CA ILE A 13 23.03 -20.63 -6.13
C ILE A 13 22.62 -19.16 -6.34
N LYS A 14 21.90 -18.87 -7.44
CA LYS A 14 21.32 -17.54 -7.65
C LYS A 14 20.40 -17.25 -6.47
N GLY A 15 20.75 -16.27 -5.67
CA GLY A 15 19.88 -15.79 -4.60
C GLY A 15 18.52 -15.39 -5.18
N LYS A 16 17.46 -15.53 -4.37
CA LYS A 16 16.12 -15.09 -4.75
C LYS A 16 16.15 -13.58 -5.00
N ASN A 17 15.61 -13.13 -6.13
CA ASN A 17 15.41 -11.71 -6.37
C ASN A 17 14.32 -11.18 -5.41
N ILE A 18 14.73 -10.46 -4.37
CA ILE A 18 13.82 -9.98 -3.35
C ILE A 18 12.83 -8.95 -3.90
N TYR A 19 13.18 -8.19 -4.93
CA TYR A 19 12.30 -7.22 -5.55
C TYR A 19 11.17 -7.89 -6.32
N GLU A 20 11.46 -8.90 -7.14
CA GLU A 20 10.44 -9.70 -7.81
C GLU A 20 9.54 -10.41 -6.81
N TYR A 21 10.13 -10.96 -5.76
CA TYR A 21 9.38 -11.60 -4.69
C TYR A 21 8.45 -10.61 -3.97
N LYS A 22 8.95 -9.43 -3.61
CA LYS A 22 8.16 -8.36 -3.01
C LYS A 22 7.00 -7.96 -3.91
N TYR A 23 7.26 -7.77 -5.20
CA TYR A 23 6.26 -7.41 -6.18
C TYR A 23 5.15 -8.47 -6.28
N SER A 24 5.51 -9.74 -6.44
CA SER A 24 4.54 -10.82 -6.50
C SER A 24 3.75 -10.98 -5.19
N LEU A 25 4.40 -10.79 -4.04
CA LEU A 25 3.73 -10.82 -2.75
C LEU A 25 2.71 -9.69 -2.57
N LEU A 26 2.99 -8.52 -3.15
CA LEU A 26 2.08 -7.36 -3.09
C LEU A 26 0.90 -7.52 -4.05
N PHE A 27 1.15 -7.87 -5.32
CA PHE A 27 0.20 -7.63 -6.38
C PHE A 27 -0.30 -8.89 -7.09
N ASP A 28 0.49 -9.98 -7.13
CA ASP A 28 0.12 -11.22 -7.83
C ASP A 28 -0.59 -12.23 -6.90
N ARG A 29 -0.44 -12.03 -5.59
CA ARG A 29 -1.12 -12.89 -4.64
C ARG A 29 -2.60 -12.51 -4.66
N GLU A 30 -3.44 -13.40 -5.17
CA GLU A 30 -4.86 -13.33 -4.89
C GLU A 30 -5.06 -13.42 -3.38
N MET A 31 -5.10 -12.28 -2.72
CA MET A 31 -5.58 -12.20 -1.34
C MET A 31 -7.11 -12.32 -1.41
N VAL A 32 -7.56 -13.49 -1.88
CA VAL A 32 -8.97 -13.88 -1.82
C VAL A 32 -9.27 -14.14 -0.36
N ASN A 33 -9.77 -13.12 0.30
CA ASN A 33 -10.38 -13.33 1.59
C ASN A 33 -11.78 -13.89 1.33
N PRO A 34 -12.16 -15.06 1.86
CA PRO A 34 -13.50 -15.62 1.70
C PRO A 34 -14.62 -14.70 2.19
N LEU A 35 -14.30 -13.57 2.80
CA LEU A 35 -15.22 -12.52 3.21
C LEU A 35 -15.53 -11.47 2.12
N ASP A 36 -15.14 -11.69 0.87
CA ASP A 36 -15.36 -10.77 -0.27
C ASP A 36 -16.85 -10.66 -0.69
N VAL A 37 -17.71 -10.48 0.26
CA VAL A 37 -19.08 -10.04 -0.02
C VAL A 37 -19.04 -8.54 -0.23
N VAL A 38 -19.01 -8.10 -1.48
CA VAL A 38 -19.20 -6.68 -1.84
C VAL A 38 -20.59 -6.27 -1.36
N LYS A 39 -20.65 -5.60 -0.22
CA LYS A 39 -21.88 -5.10 0.39
C LYS A 39 -22.30 -3.73 -0.13
N HIS A 40 -21.29 -2.96 -0.54
CA HIS A 40 -21.47 -1.63 -1.10
C HIS A 40 -21.13 -1.69 -2.58
N ASN A 41 -22.03 -1.21 -3.42
CA ASN A 41 -21.80 -1.18 -4.88
C ASN A 41 -20.82 -0.07 -5.27
N VAL A 42 -19.70 0.04 -4.55
CA VAL A 42 -18.62 0.99 -4.79
C VAL A 42 -17.31 0.23 -5.02
N LYS A 43 -16.70 0.49 -6.15
CA LYS A 43 -15.40 -0.08 -6.55
C LYS A 43 -14.33 0.99 -6.54
N VAL A 44 -13.35 0.79 -5.69
CA VAL A 44 -12.22 1.71 -5.48
C VAL A 44 -11.04 1.26 -6.31
N GLY A 45 -10.57 2.13 -7.19
CA GLY A 45 -9.35 1.93 -7.96
C GLY A 45 -8.13 2.24 -7.10
N ILE A 46 -7.14 1.35 -7.07
CA ILE A 46 -5.86 1.54 -6.39
C ILE A 46 -4.76 1.57 -7.44
N PRO A 47 -4.02 2.68 -7.60
CA PRO A 47 -2.88 2.73 -8.50
C PRO A 47 -1.68 2.01 -7.91
N ARG A 48 -0.95 1.21 -8.70
CA ARG A 48 0.30 0.53 -8.31
C ARG A 48 1.49 1.49 -8.29
N ILE A 49 1.48 2.46 -7.40
CA ILE A 49 2.48 3.53 -7.35
C ILE A 49 2.87 3.89 -5.92
N LEU A 50 4.01 4.55 -5.80
CA LEU A 50 4.47 5.20 -4.57
C LEU A 50 4.39 4.25 -3.36
N ASN A 51 3.75 4.69 -2.28
CA ASN A 51 3.59 3.94 -1.04
C ASN A 51 2.73 2.67 -1.16
N MET A 52 2.01 2.47 -2.26
CA MET A 52 1.32 1.19 -2.51
C MET A 52 2.30 0.01 -2.66
N TYR A 53 3.57 0.27 -2.97
CA TYR A 53 4.64 -0.73 -2.93
C TYR A 53 5.03 -1.17 -1.50
N GLU A 54 4.47 -0.54 -0.48
CA GLU A 54 4.61 -0.94 0.93
C GLU A 54 3.26 -1.29 1.57
N GLU A 55 2.19 -0.55 1.23
CA GLU A 55 0.94 -0.52 1.99
C GLU A 55 -0.25 -1.12 1.25
N TYR A 56 -0.06 -1.65 0.03
CA TYR A 56 -1.16 -2.27 -0.69
C TYR A 56 -1.89 -3.36 0.10
N PRO A 57 -1.21 -4.24 0.88
CA PRO A 57 -1.89 -5.23 1.71
C PRO A 57 -2.85 -4.61 2.73
N PHE A 58 -2.46 -3.49 3.34
CA PHE A 58 -3.32 -2.74 4.25
C PHE A 58 -4.57 -2.22 3.53
N TRP A 59 -4.39 -1.50 2.42
CA TRP A 59 -5.49 -0.88 1.71
C TRP A 59 -6.45 -1.89 1.08
N ASN A 60 -5.90 -2.95 0.49
CA ASN A 60 -6.71 -4.03 -0.09
C ASN A 60 -7.57 -4.72 0.98
N ALA A 61 -6.96 -5.10 2.11
CA ALA A 61 -7.68 -5.74 3.21
C ALA A 61 -8.72 -4.80 3.85
N LEU A 62 -8.38 -3.51 4.03
CA LEU A 62 -9.28 -2.50 4.57
C LEU A 62 -10.57 -2.38 3.75
N LEU A 63 -10.42 -2.15 2.45
CA LEU A 63 -11.55 -1.89 1.56
C LEU A 63 -12.43 -3.13 1.42
N ARG A 64 -11.82 -4.31 1.23
CA ARG A 64 -12.56 -5.58 1.12
C ARG A 64 -13.29 -5.93 2.41
N ALA A 65 -12.64 -5.82 3.57
CA ALA A 65 -13.29 -6.04 4.85
C ALA A 65 -14.39 -5.02 5.17
N ALA A 66 -14.30 -3.82 4.60
CA ALA A 66 -15.37 -2.83 4.63
C ALA A 66 -16.53 -3.15 3.68
N GLY A 67 -16.41 -4.18 2.83
CA GLY A 67 -17.42 -4.57 1.85
C GLY A 67 -17.39 -3.73 0.57
N LEU A 68 -16.25 -3.14 0.24
CA LEU A 68 -16.01 -2.37 -0.99
C LEU A 68 -15.27 -3.22 -2.03
N GLY A 69 -15.53 -2.97 -3.31
CA GLY A 69 -14.76 -3.59 -4.40
C GLY A 69 -13.40 -2.92 -4.56
N VAL A 70 -12.37 -3.70 -4.91
CA VAL A 70 -11.02 -3.18 -5.20
C VAL A 70 -10.64 -3.52 -6.63
N ILE A 71 -10.18 -2.52 -7.36
CA ILE A 71 -9.63 -2.65 -8.71
C ILE A 71 -8.22 -2.07 -8.69
N LEU A 72 -7.23 -2.92 -8.92
CA LEU A 72 -5.85 -2.53 -9.03
C LEU A 72 -5.54 -2.09 -10.46
N SER A 73 -4.74 -1.04 -10.66
CA SER A 73 -4.25 -0.68 -11.99
C SER A 73 -3.34 -1.78 -12.57
N SER A 74 -3.16 -1.81 -13.87
CA SER A 74 -2.26 -2.75 -14.54
C SER A 74 -0.79 -2.52 -14.15
N ASP A 75 0.10 -3.40 -14.61
CA ASP A 75 1.54 -3.23 -14.44
C ASP A 75 2.04 -2.00 -15.20
N SER A 76 3.06 -1.33 -14.68
CA SER A 76 3.70 -0.21 -15.36
C SER A 76 4.37 -0.69 -16.65
N THR A 77 4.05 -0.08 -17.78
CA THR A 77 4.72 -0.29 -19.05
C THR A 77 5.29 1.00 -19.58
N PHE A 78 6.32 0.90 -20.43
CA PHE A 78 6.91 2.07 -21.06
C PHE A 78 5.89 2.83 -21.93
N SER A 79 5.07 2.12 -22.69
CA SER A 79 4.01 2.70 -23.51
C SER A 79 2.98 3.50 -22.70
N GLN A 80 2.56 2.98 -21.54
CA GLN A 80 1.67 3.71 -20.64
C GLN A 80 2.33 4.98 -20.09
N TYR A 81 3.61 4.89 -19.72
CA TYR A 81 4.39 6.04 -19.28
C TYR A 81 4.46 7.12 -20.37
N GLU A 82 4.84 6.74 -21.58
CA GLU A 82 4.90 7.69 -22.73
C GLU A 82 3.54 8.34 -22.99
N GLY A 83 2.45 7.57 -22.94
CA GLY A 83 1.08 8.05 -23.15
C GLY A 83 0.58 9.03 -22.09
N ALA A 84 1.28 9.16 -20.95
CA ALA A 84 0.94 10.08 -19.87
C ALA A 84 1.92 11.26 -19.72
N LEU A 85 3.02 11.28 -20.47
CA LEU A 85 4.07 12.30 -20.34
C LEU A 85 3.57 13.74 -20.51
N ASN A 86 2.57 13.95 -21.34
CA ASN A 86 1.97 15.27 -21.54
C ASN A 86 1.26 15.85 -20.31
N THR A 87 1.02 15.04 -19.30
CA THR A 87 0.42 15.48 -18.04
C THR A 87 1.46 15.73 -16.95
N VAL A 88 2.72 15.37 -17.18
CA VAL A 88 3.82 15.56 -16.21
C VAL A 88 4.30 17.01 -16.28
N MET A 89 4.11 17.77 -15.21
CA MET A 89 4.37 19.21 -15.16
C MET A 89 5.86 19.57 -15.05
N SER A 90 6.71 18.64 -14.62
CA SER A 90 8.13 18.92 -14.39
C SER A 90 9.00 17.72 -14.71
N ASP A 91 10.06 17.96 -15.47
CA ASP A 91 11.06 16.94 -15.79
C ASP A 91 11.88 16.52 -14.55
N ASN A 92 11.94 17.38 -13.54
CA ASN A 92 12.74 17.17 -12.34
C ASN A 92 12.03 16.33 -11.27
N ILE A 93 10.75 15.99 -11.47
CA ILE A 93 10.05 15.11 -10.54
C ILE A 93 10.60 13.68 -10.63
N CYS A 94 10.62 12.95 -9.52
CA CYS A 94 11.11 11.58 -9.48
C CYS A 94 10.31 10.65 -10.40
N PHE A 95 10.95 9.60 -10.92
CA PHE A 95 10.33 8.67 -11.85
C PHE A 95 9.06 7.99 -11.30
N PRO A 96 9.00 7.54 -10.03
CA PRO A 96 7.77 6.99 -9.46
C PRO A 96 6.59 7.96 -9.49
N ALA A 97 6.84 9.27 -9.30
CA ALA A 97 5.79 10.28 -9.43
C ALA A 97 5.31 10.43 -10.88
N LYS A 98 6.22 10.35 -11.85
CA LYS A 98 5.85 10.35 -13.28
C LYS A 98 4.96 9.17 -13.65
N LEU A 99 5.27 7.97 -13.12
CA LEU A 99 4.44 6.78 -13.32
C LEU A 99 3.03 6.94 -12.73
N ALA A 100 2.86 7.73 -11.66
CA ALA A 100 1.56 7.97 -11.06
C ALA A 100 0.53 8.52 -12.05
N HIS A 101 0.96 9.36 -12.99
CA HIS A 101 0.09 9.92 -14.02
C HIS A 101 -0.53 8.86 -14.93
N SER A 102 0.25 7.86 -15.35
CA SER A 102 -0.25 6.79 -16.21
C SER A 102 -1.26 5.89 -15.51
N HIS A 103 -0.97 5.49 -14.28
CA HIS A 103 -1.88 4.65 -13.49
C HIS A 103 -3.19 5.37 -13.14
N LEU A 104 -3.12 6.66 -12.79
CA LEU A 104 -4.31 7.44 -12.51
C LEU A 104 -5.15 7.70 -13.76
N LYS A 105 -4.52 7.93 -14.92
CA LYS A 105 -5.21 8.04 -16.20
C LYS A 105 -5.95 6.74 -16.54
N GLU A 106 -5.29 5.59 -16.41
CA GLU A 106 -5.89 4.27 -16.62
C GLU A 106 -7.14 4.07 -15.74
N LEU A 107 -7.01 4.26 -14.42
CA LEU A 107 -8.13 4.09 -13.50
C LEU A 107 -9.26 5.10 -13.73
N ASN A 108 -8.93 6.34 -14.11
CA ASN A 108 -9.90 7.37 -14.43
C ASN A 108 -10.74 7.03 -15.68
N GLU A 109 -10.17 6.31 -16.62
CA GLU A 109 -10.84 5.86 -17.84
C GLU A 109 -11.54 4.49 -17.68
N ASN A 110 -11.19 3.70 -16.68
CA ASN A 110 -11.73 2.36 -16.47
C ASN A 110 -13.21 2.40 -16.03
N PRO A 111 -14.19 1.92 -16.84
CA PRO A 111 -15.61 2.00 -16.52
C PRO A 111 -16.03 1.21 -15.28
N LYS A 112 -15.19 0.29 -14.82
CA LYS A 112 -15.48 -0.53 -13.63
C LYS A 112 -15.09 0.16 -12.32
N VAL A 113 -14.36 1.28 -12.37
CA VAL A 113 -13.91 2.04 -11.20
C VAL A 113 -14.89 3.18 -10.93
N ASP A 114 -15.34 3.35 -9.71
CA ASP A 114 -16.22 4.44 -9.31
C ASP A 114 -15.44 5.62 -8.72
N ARG A 115 -14.35 5.35 -8.03
CA ARG A 115 -13.45 6.34 -7.41
C ARG A 115 -12.04 5.80 -7.27
N ILE A 116 -11.07 6.66 -7.13
CA ILE A 116 -9.64 6.30 -7.07
C ILE A 116 -9.11 6.66 -5.69
N LEU A 117 -8.39 5.75 -5.04
CA LEU A 117 -7.73 6.00 -3.77
C LEU A 117 -6.26 6.37 -3.98
N MET A 118 -5.89 7.56 -3.56
CA MET A 118 -4.50 8.05 -3.50
C MET A 118 -4.27 8.79 -2.18
N PRO A 119 -4.04 8.07 -1.07
CA PRO A 119 -3.95 8.65 0.26
C PRO A 119 -2.74 9.57 0.40
N TYR A 120 -2.86 10.56 1.27
CA TYR A 120 -1.74 11.35 1.77
C TYR A 120 -1.17 10.66 3.00
N VAL A 121 -0.14 9.86 2.81
CA VAL A 121 0.55 9.22 3.93
C VAL A 121 1.64 10.15 4.43
N VAL A 122 1.36 10.84 5.52
CA VAL A 122 2.29 11.83 6.09
C VAL A 122 3.34 11.14 6.95
N TYR A 123 2.93 10.18 7.76
CA TYR A 123 3.81 9.40 8.64
C TYR A 123 3.65 7.92 8.39
N GLU A 124 4.78 7.25 8.16
CA GLU A 124 4.86 5.79 8.09
C GLU A 124 4.90 5.15 9.47
N HIS A 125 4.78 3.83 9.48
CA HIS A 125 5.06 3.04 10.67
C HIS A 125 6.48 3.31 11.16
N ASN A 126 6.61 3.55 12.45
CA ASN A 126 7.91 3.69 13.08
C ASN A 126 8.28 2.40 13.80
N ASP A 127 9.03 1.55 13.12
CA ASP A 127 9.45 0.23 13.64
C ASP A 127 10.53 0.34 14.74
N ASP A 128 11.22 1.48 14.83
CA ASP A 128 12.26 1.71 15.84
C ASP A 128 12.18 3.14 16.42
N PRO A 129 11.16 3.42 17.23
CA PRO A 129 10.94 4.76 17.79
C PRO A 129 12.04 5.22 18.75
N LYS A 130 12.94 4.31 19.16
CA LYS A 130 14.06 4.66 20.04
C LYS A 130 15.25 5.23 19.26
N ASN A 131 15.44 4.81 18.02
CA ASN A 131 16.60 5.18 17.21
C ASN A 131 16.24 6.04 15.99
N THR A 132 14.96 6.20 15.67
CA THR A 132 14.48 7.03 14.56
C THR A 132 13.90 8.35 15.08
N LEU A 133 14.30 9.46 14.46
CA LEU A 133 13.82 10.79 14.83
C LEU A 133 12.38 11.05 14.37
N ASN A 134 12.03 10.52 13.19
CA ASN A 134 10.69 10.65 12.62
C ASN A 134 10.45 9.60 11.55
N SER A 135 9.20 9.52 11.07
CA SER A 135 8.77 8.63 9.98
C SER A 135 8.04 9.39 8.88
N PHE A 136 8.43 10.62 8.61
CA PHE A 136 7.87 11.44 7.55
C PHE A 136 8.12 10.86 6.17
N ASN A 137 7.09 10.86 5.35
CA ASN A 137 7.21 10.59 3.93
C ASN A 137 7.67 11.82 3.14
N CYS A 138 8.18 11.58 1.94
CA CYS A 138 8.52 12.65 1.01
C CYS A 138 7.25 13.39 0.55
N PRO A 139 7.37 14.66 0.08
CA PRO A 139 6.24 15.47 -0.39
C PRO A 139 5.42 14.81 -1.51
N VAL A 140 6.04 13.95 -2.33
CA VAL A 140 5.34 13.21 -3.39
C VAL A 140 4.34 12.22 -2.80
N VAL A 141 4.69 11.47 -1.77
CA VAL A 141 3.78 10.53 -1.11
C VAL A 141 2.71 11.27 -0.30
N SER A 142 3.07 12.40 0.30
CA SER A 142 2.16 13.13 1.20
C SER A 142 1.28 14.18 0.52
N GLY A 143 1.42 14.44 -0.80
CA GLY A 143 0.63 15.51 -1.41
C GLY A 143 0.53 15.55 -2.93
N TYR A 144 1.18 14.65 -3.66
CA TYR A 144 1.28 14.74 -5.13
C TYR A 144 -0.04 14.55 -5.88
N SER A 145 -1.03 13.95 -5.26
CA SER A 145 -2.35 13.79 -5.88
C SER A 145 -3.01 15.12 -6.26
N ASP A 146 -2.73 16.23 -5.55
CA ASP A 146 -3.28 17.54 -5.91
C ASP A 146 -2.64 18.10 -7.19
N VAL A 147 -1.36 17.81 -7.41
CA VAL A 147 -0.70 18.13 -8.67
C VAL A 147 -1.37 17.37 -9.81
N ILE A 148 -1.58 16.07 -9.64
CA ILE A 148 -2.21 15.23 -10.67
C ILE A 148 -3.65 15.67 -10.93
N LYS A 149 -4.43 16.01 -9.90
CA LYS A 149 -5.79 16.53 -10.05
C LYS A 149 -5.84 17.82 -10.90
N SER A 150 -4.79 18.62 -10.89
CA SER A 150 -4.75 19.87 -11.65
C SER A 150 -4.47 19.68 -13.16
N VAL A 151 -3.95 18.52 -13.54
CA VAL A 151 -3.47 18.29 -14.93
C VAL A 151 -4.22 17.18 -15.67
N ILE A 152 -4.91 16.30 -14.96
CA ILE A 152 -5.73 15.24 -15.55
C ILE A 152 -7.20 15.68 -15.57
N ASN A 153 -7.87 15.51 -16.71
CA ASN A 153 -9.32 15.67 -16.79
C ASN A 153 -10.01 14.53 -16.05
N LEU A 154 -10.43 14.78 -14.82
CA LEU A 154 -11.00 13.77 -13.93
C LEU A 154 -12.45 13.48 -14.27
N LYS A 155 -12.74 12.22 -14.60
CA LYS A 155 -14.09 11.66 -14.75
C LYS A 155 -14.60 11.06 -13.43
N LYS A 156 -13.69 10.84 -12.46
CA LYS A 156 -13.94 10.17 -11.19
C LYS A 156 -13.30 10.91 -10.04
N PRO A 157 -13.90 10.86 -8.84
CA PRO A 157 -13.28 11.44 -7.65
C PRO A 157 -11.99 10.70 -7.28
N ILE A 158 -10.98 11.45 -6.89
CA ILE A 158 -9.77 10.93 -6.25
C ILE A 158 -9.88 11.17 -4.76
N ASP A 159 -9.90 10.10 -3.99
CA ASP A 159 -9.92 10.11 -2.53
C ASP A 159 -8.51 10.27 -2.00
N THR A 160 -8.31 11.27 -1.17
CA THR A 160 -7.02 11.61 -0.59
C THR A 160 -7.10 11.70 0.94
N PRO A 161 -7.51 10.60 1.63
CA PRO A 161 -7.50 10.64 3.08
C PRO A 161 -6.09 10.91 3.60
N VAL A 162 -5.97 11.79 4.58
CA VAL A 162 -4.71 12.06 5.27
C VAL A 162 -4.47 10.97 6.30
N ILE A 163 -3.32 10.31 6.24
CA ILE A 163 -3.00 9.12 7.03
C ILE A 163 -1.74 9.31 7.84
N ASN A 164 -1.81 8.87 9.09
CA ASN A 164 -0.70 8.82 10.01
C ASN A 164 -0.60 7.41 10.62
N PHE A 165 0.29 6.59 10.09
CA PHE A 165 0.52 5.24 10.60
C PHE A 165 1.29 5.21 11.91
N ALA A 166 2.03 6.27 12.25
CA ALA A 166 2.80 6.34 13.50
C ALA A 166 1.92 6.49 14.76
N GLN A 167 0.65 6.93 14.60
CA GLN A 167 -0.24 7.20 15.71
C GLN A 167 -1.55 6.41 15.61
N PRO A 168 -1.71 5.29 16.35
CA PRO A 168 -2.87 4.41 16.25
C PRO A 168 -4.23 5.09 16.40
N LYS A 169 -4.36 6.00 17.37
CA LYS A 169 -5.62 6.73 17.61
C LYS A 169 -5.98 7.68 16.45
N ALA A 170 -4.96 8.33 15.88
CA ALA A 170 -5.16 9.19 14.72
C ALA A 170 -5.55 8.36 13.49
N LEU A 171 -4.86 7.24 13.26
CA LEU A 171 -5.16 6.31 12.18
C LEU A 171 -6.59 5.77 12.28
N GLU A 172 -7.04 5.31 13.46
CA GLU A 172 -8.42 4.84 13.65
C GLU A 172 -9.45 5.90 13.27
N LYS A 173 -9.23 7.14 13.72
CA LYS A 173 -10.11 8.26 13.39
C LYS A 173 -10.13 8.52 11.88
N GLN A 174 -8.96 8.66 11.26
CA GLN A 174 -8.80 8.98 9.83
C GLN A 174 -9.44 7.91 8.94
N ILE A 175 -9.20 6.63 9.23
CA ILE A 175 -9.81 5.51 8.49
C ILE A 175 -11.32 5.45 8.72
N THR A 176 -11.79 5.66 9.95
CA THR A 176 -13.23 5.66 10.24
C THR A 176 -13.93 6.80 9.52
N ASP A 177 -13.35 7.99 9.50
CA ASP A 177 -13.90 9.16 8.83
C ASP A 177 -13.93 8.97 7.30
N TYR A 178 -12.87 8.40 6.73
CA TYR A 178 -12.82 8.06 5.29
C TYR A 178 -13.89 7.02 4.92
N LEU A 179 -13.94 5.89 5.61
CA LEU A 179 -14.91 4.83 5.30
C LEU A 179 -16.36 5.26 5.53
N LYS A 180 -16.61 6.17 6.49
CA LYS A 180 -17.93 6.77 6.70
C LYS A 180 -18.41 7.55 5.48
N GLN A 181 -17.54 8.28 4.78
CA GLN A 181 -17.86 8.98 3.53
C GLN A 181 -18.29 8.00 2.43
N LEU A 182 -17.86 6.75 2.51
CA LEU A 182 -18.23 5.66 1.60
C LEU A 182 -19.46 4.87 2.07
N GLY A 183 -20.17 5.35 3.09
CA GLY A 183 -21.37 4.71 3.62
C GLY A 183 -21.12 3.54 4.58
N VAL A 184 -19.88 3.32 4.98
CA VAL A 184 -19.51 2.21 5.89
C VAL A 184 -19.79 2.61 7.35
N SER A 185 -20.41 1.71 8.12
CA SER A 185 -20.68 1.94 9.54
C SER A 185 -19.38 2.00 10.36
N LYS A 186 -19.36 2.78 11.45
CA LYS A 186 -18.23 2.88 12.36
C LYS A 186 -17.78 1.52 12.90
N LYS A 187 -18.72 0.63 13.22
CA LYS A 187 -18.43 -0.74 13.70
C LYS A 187 -17.70 -1.55 12.64
N THR A 188 -18.17 -1.50 11.40
CA THR A 188 -17.54 -2.18 10.25
C THR A 188 -16.16 -1.58 9.95
N ALA A 189 -16.03 -0.24 9.98
CA ALA A 189 -14.76 0.44 9.73
C ALA A 189 -13.67 0.03 10.74
N ARG A 190 -14.01 -0.07 12.03
CA ARG A 190 -13.08 -0.55 13.06
C ARG A 190 -12.68 -2.00 12.86
N LYS A 191 -13.63 -2.87 12.46
CA LYS A 191 -13.32 -4.25 12.13
C LYS A 191 -12.39 -4.31 10.92
N ALA A 192 -12.70 -3.58 9.85
CA ALA A 192 -11.90 -3.51 8.64
C ALA A 192 -10.47 -3.00 8.91
N LEU A 193 -10.31 -2.02 9.80
CA LEU A 193 -9.00 -1.54 10.20
C LEU A 193 -8.15 -2.63 10.89
N ARG A 194 -8.76 -3.47 11.74
CA ARG A 194 -8.02 -4.59 12.36
C ARG A 194 -7.53 -5.59 11.32
N GLU A 195 -8.39 -5.96 10.38
CA GLU A 195 -8.03 -6.87 9.27
C GLU A 195 -6.89 -6.28 8.42
N ALA A 196 -6.95 -4.98 8.14
CA ALA A 196 -5.94 -4.27 7.37
C ALA A 196 -4.57 -4.26 8.07
N LEU A 197 -4.55 -3.95 9.37
CA LEU A 197 -3.32 -3.96 10.17
C LEU A 197 -2.72 -5.37 10.27
N TYR A 198 -3.58 -6.38 10.41
CA TYR A 198 -3.13 -7.77 10.40
C TYR A 198 -2.51 -8.17 9.05
N ALA A 199 -3.17 -7.85 7.94
CA ALA A 199 -2.65 -8.14 6.60
C ALA A 199 -1.29 -7.47 6.36
N GLN A 200 -1.13 -6.22 6.79
CA GLN A 200 0.12 -5.48 6.70
C GLN A 200 1.23 -6.11 7.54
N ALA A 201 0.91 -6.54 8.76
CA ALA A 201 1.87 -7.19 9.65
C ALA A 201 2.35 -8.54 9.09
N VAL A 202 1.44 -9.35 8.51
CA VAL A 202 1.78 -10.61 7.85
C VAL A 202 2.71 -10.38 6.66
N TYR A 203 2.42 -9.37 5.82
CA TYR A 203 3.27 -8.98 4.72
C TYR A 203 4.67 -8.56 5.18
N ALA A 204 4.75 -7.67 6.17
CA ALA A 204 6.02 -7.18 6.70
C ALA A 204 6.87 -8.33 7.29
N ALA A 205 6.25 -9.26 8.01
CA ALA A 205 6.93 -10.44 8.55
C ALA A 205 7.50 -11.34 7.45
N GLU A 206 6.75 -11.57 6.36
CA GLU A 206 7.19 -12.39 5.25
C GLU A 206 8.37 -11.74 4.49
N ILE A 207 8.32 -10.44 4.24
CA ILE A 207 9.44 -9.71 3.62
C ILE A 207 10.69 -9.78 4.49
N LYS A 208 10.57 -9.57 5.79
CA LYS A 208 11.70 -9.68 6.73
C LYS A 208 12.30 -11.08 6.73
N LYS A 209 11.48 -12.12 6.74
CA LYS A 209 11.91 -13.51 6.69
C LYS A 209 12.71 -13.82 5.42
N GLN A 210 12.28 -13.34 4.26
CA GLN A 210 12.93 -13.60 2.98
C GLN A 210 14.18 -12.74 2.76
N GLY A 211 14.18 -11.49 3.22
CA GLY A 211 15.32 -10.57 3.08
C GLY A 211 16.50 -10.94 3.94
N CYS A 212 16.28 -11.67 5.02
CA CYS A 212 17.33 -11.99 5.98
C CYS A 212 18.24 -13.16 5.58
N GLY A 213 17.80 -14.11 4.79
CA GLY A 213 18.61 -15.20 4.20
C GLY A 213 19.51 -16.05 5.15
N LYS A 214 19.61 -15.70 6.43
CA LYS A 214 20.44 -16.37 7.43
C LYS A 214 19.62 -16.81 8.62
N PRO A 215 19.83 -18.05 9.15
CA PRO A 215 19.13 -18.54 10.33
C PRO A 215 19.35 -17.69 11.60
N ASN A 216 20.40 -16.86 11.63
CA ASN A 216 20.81 -16.03 12.76
C ASN A 216 20.76 -14.53 12.46
N CYS A 217 19.91 -14.09 11.55
CA CYS A 217 19.73 -12.67 11.31
C CYS A 217 19.19 -12.01 12.58
N ILE A 218 20.00 -11.11 13.14
CA ILE A 218 19.66 -10.35 14.36
C ILE A 218 18.68 -9.24 13.98
N TYR A 219 17.48 -9.61 13.52
CA TYR A 219 16.35 -8.70 13.59
C TYR A 219 15.74 -8.82 14.99
N PRO A 220 15.28 -7.71 15.57
CA PRO A 220 14.67 -7.75 16.89
C PRO A 220 13.59 -8.84 16.92
N LYS A 221 13.61 -9.68 17.94
CA LYS A 221 12.62 -10.74 18.19
C LYS A 221 11.17 -10.26 18.30
N SER A 222 10.95 -8.94 18.23
CA SER A 222 9.64 -8.29 18.25
C SER A 222 8.72 -8.64 17.07
N TYR A 223 9.22 -9.35 16.07
CA TYR A 223 8.44 -9.81 14.91
C TYR A 223 8.33 -11.35 14.81
N GLU A 224 8.80 -12.08 15.82
CA GLU A 224 8.45 -13.49 15.95
C GLU A 224 6.97 -13.58 16.28
N ALA A 225 6.21 -13.98 15.29
CA ALA A 225 4.77 -14.17 15.32
C ALA A 225 4.03 -12.90 15.83
N VAL A 226 3.36 -12.22 14.94
CA VAL A 226 2.23 -11.40 15.31
C VAL A 226 1.22 -12.38 15.93
N SER A 227 1.45 -12.72 17.19
CA SER A 227 0.53 -13.55 17.95
C SER A 227 -0.68 -12.69 18.27
N ASN A 228 -1.84 -13.30 18.41
CA ASN A 228 -3.06 -12.64 18.90
C ASN A 228 -2.83 -11.82 20.19
N THR A 229 -1.77 -12.10 20.94
CA THR A 229 -1.33 -11.39 22.14
C THR A 229 -0.70 -10.01 21.85
N ASP A 230 -0.01 -9.85 20.72
CA ASP A 230 0.64 -8.57 20.40
C ASP A 230 -0.37 -7.56 19.86
N PHE A 231 -1.41 -8.01 19.16
CA PHE A 231 -2.55 -7.17 18.79
C PHE A 231 -3.33 -6.66 19.99
N LYS A 232 -3.48 -7.48 21.06
CA LYS A 232 -4.10 -7.04 22.32
C LYS A 232 -3.28 -5.96 23.03
N LYS A 233 -1.96 -6.05 23.00
CA LYS A 233 -1.06 -5.05 23.61
C LYS A 233 -1.01 -3.74 22.83
N SER A 234 -1.21 -3.76 21.53
CA SER A 234 -1.26 -2.54 20.70
C SER A 234 -2.58 -1.76 20.81
N GLY A 235 -3.55 -2.24 21.57
CA GLY A 235 -4.88 -1.63 21.72
C GLY A 235 -5.85 -1.97 20.59
N TYR A 236 -5.44 -2.78 19.62
CA TYR A 236 -6.28 -3.36 18.60
C TYR A 236 -6.64 -4.79 19.02
N GLY A 237 -7.92 -5.07 19.24
CA GLY A 237 -8.38 -6.44 19.55
C GLY A 237 -8.08 -7.40 18.41
N THR A 238 -8.07 -8.71 18.68
CA THR A 238 -7.92 -9.74 17.65
C THR A 238 -9.08 -9.73 16.66
N PRO A 239 -8.89 -10.19 15.40
CA PRO A 239 -9.96 -10.28 14.40
C PRO A 239 -11.19 -11.10 14.84
N GLU A 240 -11.02 -11.99 15.80
CA GLU A 240 -12.06 -12.92 16.31
C GLU A 240 -12.81 -12.40 17.56
N GLY A 241 -12.48 -11.21 18.05
CA GLY A 241 -13.05 -10.62 19.27
C GLY A 241 -13.81 -9.31 19.08
#